data_624f9eae978be0801212023822001758
#
_entry.id   624f9eae978be0801212023822001758
#
_cell.length_a   1.000
_cell.length_b   1.000
_cell.length_c   1.000
_cell.angle_alpha   90.00
_cell.angle_beta   90.00
_cell.angle_gamma   90.00
#
_symmetry.space_group_name_H-M   'P 1'
#
loop_
_entity.id
_entity.type
_entity.pdbx_description
1 polymer ?
#
loop_
_entity_poly.entity_id
_entity_poly.type
_entity_poly.pdbx_seq_one_letter_code
_entity_poly.pdbx_strand_id
1 'polypeptide(L)'
;MGNYAREQNEVIQQKLIENYSHYYRLAYSFVKNEPDAMDIVQEAACKAIYKSSSLKNSEYAGTWICRIVINEAYHVLRTKQKESCNLEKPEQVCEDIYQDLDLQRAIRQLNEKEQEVIYLRYYEEKQLQEIAEITKEKLSTVKSRLYRTVSKLKAVLADRKET
;
A
#
# COMPACT_ATOMS: atom_id res chain seq x y z
N MET A 1 -11.38 -22.58 19.83
CA MET A 1 -11.37 -21.76 18.62
C MET A 1 -12.00 -20.36 18.79
N GLY A 2 -12.99 -20.20 19.59
CA GLY A 2 -13.61 -18.88 19.82
C GLY A 2 -12.73 -17.81 20.47
N ASN A 3 -11.80 -18.17 21.32
CA ASN A 3 -10.96 -17.22 22.06
C ASN A 3 -9.88 -16.57 21.17
N TYR A 4 -9.21 -17.34 20.31
CA TYR A 4 -8.16 -16.84 19.45
C TYR A 4 -8.67 -15.81 18.41
N ALA A 5 -9.79 -16.11 17.77
CA ALA A 5 -10.41 -15.18 16.81
C ALA A 5 -10.88 -13.87 17.47
N ARG A 6 -11.31 -13.95 18.71
CA ARG A 6 -11.73 -12.78 19.51
C ARG A 6 -10.52 -11.91 19.88
N GLU A 7 -9.43 -12.51 20.33
CA GLU A 7 -8.19 -11.81 20.64
C GLU A 7 -7.60 -11.11 19.42
N GLN A 8 -7.59 -11.77 18.26
CA GLN A 8 -7.12 -11.16 17.00
C GLN A 8 -8.00 -9.96 16.60
N ASN A 9 -9.29 -10.07 16.76
CA ASN A 9 -10.23 -8.98 16.47
C ASN A 9 -9.97 -7.77 17.38
N GLU A 10 -9.80 -7.99 18.67
CA GLU A 10 -9.50 -6.92 19.65
C GLU A 10 -8.17 -6.21 19.32
N VAL A 11 -7.14 -6.95 18.97
CA VAL A 11 -5.84 -6.40 18.56
C VAL A 11 -6.00 -5.53 17.30
N ILE A 12 -6.74 -6.00 16.31
CA ILE A 12 -6.97 -5.24 15.08
C ILE A 12 -7.75 -3.97 15.35
N GLN A 13 -8.83 -4.02 16.13
CA GLN A 13 -9.60 -2.85 16.50
C GLN A 13 -8.76 -1.81 17.24
N GLN A 14 -7.93 -2.25 18.18
CA GLN A 14 -7.01 -1.37 18.89
C GLN A 14 -6.01 -0.71 17.95
N LYS A 15 -5.39 -1.48 17.05
CA LYS A 15 -4.46 -0.94 16.06
C LYS A 15 -5.10 0.05 15.10
N LEU A 16 -6.33 -0.20 14.68
CA LEU A 16 -7.09 0.73 13.84
C LEU A 16 -7.33 2.07 14.53
N ILE A 17 -7.65 2.06 15.81
CA ILE A 17 -7.89 3.28 16.60
C ILE A 17 -6.58 4.03 16.84
N GLU A 18 -5.55 3.34 17.31
CA GLU A 18 -4.26 3.95 17.66
C GLU A 18 -3.54 4.57 16.46
N ASN A 19 -3.64 3.96 15.29
CA ASN A 19 -2.90 4.34 14.10
C ASN A 19 -3.78 4.87 12.97
N TYR A 20 -4.99 5.32 13.26
CA TYR A 20 -5.91 5.86 12.25
C TYR A 20 -5.27 6.91 11.34
N SER A 21 -4.57 7.88 11.94
CA SER A 21 -3.89 8.95 11.21
C SER A 21 -2.82 8.43 10.26
N HIS A 22 -2.11 7.36 10.65
CA HIS A 22 -1.12 6.70 9.80
C HIS A 22 -1.76 6.05 8.58
N TYR A 23 -2.85 5.30 8.78
CA TYR A 23 -3.59 4.65 7.69
C TYR A 23 -4.25 5.67 6.76
N TYR A 24 -4.77 6.75 7.31
CA TYR A 24 -5.33 7.85 6.54
C TYR A 24 -4.26 8.52 5.65
N ARG A 25 -3.11 8.87 6.21
CA ARG A 25 -2.00 9.46 5.43
C ARG A 25 -1.50 8.51 4.35
N LEU A 26 -1.44 7.22 4.65
CA LEU A 26 -1.08 6.19 3.68
C LEU A 26 -2.09 6.17 2.52
N ALA A 27 -3.38 6.10 2.80
CA ALA A 27 -4.43 6.15 1.78
C ALA A 27 -4.39 7.46 0.98
N TYR A 28 -4.25 8.60 1.65
CA TYR A 28 -4.15 9.91 1.02
C TYR A 28 -2.96 10.03 0.08
N SER A 29 -1.82 9.42 0.41
CA SER A 29 -0.63 9.43 -0.46
C SER A 29 -0.90 8.80 -1.83
N PHE A 30 -1.88 7.92 -1.94
CA PHE A 30 -2.30 7.29 -3.19
C PHE A 30 -3.32 8.12 -3.98
N VAL A 31 -4.36 8.59 -3.31
CA VAL A 31 -5.53 9.18 -3.98
C VAL A 31 -5.54 10.70 -4.01
N LYS A 32 -4.76 11.36 -3.15
CA LYS A 32 -4.58 12.81 -3.07
C LYS A 32 -5.88 13.61 -2.88
N ASN A 33 -6.91 12.99 -2.32
CA ASN A 33 -8.13 13.68 -1.91
C ASN A 33 -8.73 13.04 -0.64
N GLU A 34 -9.37 13.84 0.16
CA GLU A 34 -9.93 13.45 1.45
C GLU A 34 -11.07 12.41 1.36
N PRO A 35 -12.09 12.60 0.52
CA PRO A 35 -13.21 11.66 0.48
C PRO A 35 -12.78 10.24 0.15
N ASP A 36 -11.94 10.06 -0.85
CA ASP A 36 -11.42 8.74 -1.23
C ASP A 36 -10.52 8.14 -0.16
N ALA A 37 -9.65 8.95 0.46
CA ALA A 37 -8.78 8.47 1.55
C ALA A 37 -9.60 7.98 2.74
N MET A 38 -10.64 8.69 3.12
CA MET A 38 -11.55 8.27 4.19
C MET A 38 -12.29 6.98 3.84
N ASP A 39 -12.81 6.87 2.63
CA ASP A 39 -13.52 5.67 2.16
C ASP A 39 -12.59 4.45 2.13
N ILE A 40 -11.34 4.63 1.68
CA ILE A 40 -10.32 3.57 1.68
C ILE A 40 -10.06 3.06 3.11
N VAL A 41 -9.85 3.96 4.06
CA VAL A 41 -9.58 3.57 5.45
C VAL A 41 -10.78 2.87 6.08
N GLN A 42 -11.99 3.33 5.83
CA GLN A 42 -13.21 2.68 6.32
C GLN A 42 -13.38 1.28 5.73
N GLU A 43 -13.23 1.12 4.43
CA GLU A 43 -13.32 -0.18 3.76
C GLU A 43 -12.21 -1.14 4.23
N ALA A 44 -11.00 -0.63 4.38
CA ALA A 44 -9.87 -1.40 4.91
C ALA A 44 -10.12 -1.85 6.36
N ALA A 45 -10.68 -0.98 7.20
CA ALA A 45 -11.06 -1.32 8.58
C ALA A 45 -12.11 -2.43 8.63
N CYS A 46 -13.15 -2.33 7.82
CA CYS A 46 -14.18 -3.39 7.71
C CYS A 46 -13.57 -4.72 7.29
N LYS A 47 -12.71 -4.71 6.26
CA LYS A 47 -12.02 -5.92 5.78
C LYS A 47 -11.05 -6.50 6.80
N ALA A 48 -10.33 -5.65 7.53
CA ALA A 48 -9.42 -6.09 8.58
C ALA A 48 -10.18 -6.79 9.72
N ILE A 49 -11.28 -6.24 10.17
CA ILE A 49 -12.12 -6.83 11.21
C ILE A 49 -12.72 -8.16 10.71
N TYR A 50 -13.29 -8.16 9.51
CA TYR A 50 -13.89 -9.37 8.92
C TYR A 50 -12.87 -10.52 8.73
N LYS A 51 -11.64 -10.18 8.32
CA LYS A 51 -10.56 -11.15 8.08
C LYS A 51 -9.65 -11.36 9.29
N SER A 52 -10.03 -10.93 10.48
CA SER A 52 -9.20 -10.98 11.69
C SER A 52 -8.64 -12.37 12.00
N SER A 53 -9.43 -13.42 11.74
CA SER A 53 -9.00 -14.81 11.93
C SER A 53 -7.83 -15.24 11.03
N SER A 54 -7.56 -14.53 9.94
CA SER A 54 -6.45 -14.82 9.04
C SER A 54 -5.12 -14.18 9.48
N LEU A 55 -5.14 -13.30 10.47
CA LEU A 55 -3.94 -12.75 11.09
C LEU A 55 -3.24 -13.81 11.91
N LYS A 56 -2.05 -14.24 11.48
CA LYS A 56 -1.30 -15.31 12.18
C LYS A 56 -0.47 -14.81 13.35
N ASN A 57 0.07 -13.60 13.25
CA ASN A 57 0.90 -13.02 14.27
C ASN A 57 0.44 -11.58 14.59
N SER A 58 0.00 -11.38 15.82
CA SER A 58 -0.50 -10.08 16.31
C SER A 58 0.55 -8.96 16.29
N GLU A 59 1.84 -9.30 16.33
CA GLU A 59 2.92 -8.31 16.22
C GLU A 59 2.90 -7.57 14.88
N TYR A 60 2.42 -8.24 13.83
CA TYR A 60 2.33 -7.67 12.48
C TYR A 60 0.94 -7.09 12.14
N ALA A 61 0.07 -6.95 13.13
CA ALA A 61 -1.29 -6.45 12.91
C ALA A 61 -1.31 -5.09 12.19
N GLY A 62 -0.48 -4.15 12.64
CA GLY A 62 -0.37 -2.83 12.01
C GLY A 62 0.06 -2.89 10.56
N THR A 63 1.11 -3.66 10.26
CA THR A 63 1.62 -3.85 8.90
C THR A 63 0.61 -4.60 8.02
N TRP A 64 -0.07 -5.58 8.59
CA TRP A 64 -1.12 -6.31 7.89
C TRP A 64 -2.31 -5.40 7.51
N ILE A 65 -2.69 -4.48 8.39
CA ILE A 65 -3.70 -3.45 8.08
C ILE A 65 -3.21 -2.50 6.98
N CYS A 66 -1.96 -2.03 7.04
CA CYS A 66 -1.37 -1.21 5.98
C CYS A 66 -1.46 -1.90 4.61
N ARG A 67 -1.19 -3.19 4.56
CA ARG A 67 -1.33 -3.99 3.33
C ARG A 67 -2.77 -3.98 2.79
N ILE A 68 -3.76 -4.07 3.67
CA ILE A 68 -5.18 -3.97 3.28
C ILE A 68 -5.48 -2.56 2.75
N VAL A 69 -5.01 -1.50 3.42
CA VAL A 69 -5.17 -0.11 2.97
C VAL A 69 -4.58 0.12 1.58
N ILE A 70 -3.37 -0.37 1.35
CA ILE A 70 -2.69 -0.29 0.05
C ILE A 70 -3.51 -0.99 -1.04
N ASN A 71 -4.00 -2.19 -0.77
CA ASN A 71 -4.82 -2.94 -1.73
C ASN A 71 -6.13 -2.20 -2.07
N GLU A 72 -6.78 -1.60 -1.07
CA GLU A 72 -7.98 -0.79 -1.30
C GLU A 72 -7.67 0.48 -2.11
N ALA A 73 -6.55 1.15 -1.82
CA ALA A 73 -6.11 2.30 -2.58
C ALA A 73 -5.90 1.96 -4.06
N TYR A 74 -5.26 0.84 -4.35
CA TYR A 74 -5.11 0.36 -5.74
C TYR A 74 -6.44 0.04 -6.41
N HIS A 75 -7.35 -0.57 -5.67
CA HIS A 75 -8.70 -0.84 -6.19
C HIS A 75 -9.40 0.46 -6.60
N VAL A 76 -9.37 1.48 -5.76
CA VAL A 76 -9.96 2.80 -6.06
C VAL A 76 -9.27 3.45 -7.27
N LEU A 77 -7.94 3.42 -7.33
CA LEU A 77 -7.20 4.00 -8.46
C LEU A 77 -7.48 3.29 -9.78
N ARG A 78 -7.59 1.96 -9.78
CA ARG A 78 -7.97 1.19 -10.97
C ARG A 78 -9.38 1.50 -11.45
N THR A 79 -10.33 1.64 -10.53
CA THR A 79 -11.71 2.01 -10.85
C THR A 79 -11.77 3.40 -11.48
N LYS A 80 -11.11 4.39 -10.88
CA LYS A 80 -11.03 5.75 -11.41
C LYS A 80 -10.34 5.83 -12.78
N GLN A 81 -9.30 5.03 -12.99
CA GLN A 81 -8.62 4.98 -14.28
C GLN A 81 -9.55 4.45 -15.39
N LYS A 82 -10.40 3.48 -15.09
CA LYS A 82 -11.41 2.98 -16.03
C LYS A 82 -12.47 4.02 -16.35
N GLU A 83 -12.90 4.78 -15.35
CA GLU A 83 -13.87 5.88 -15.53
C GLU A 83 -13.27 7.06 -16.29
N SER A 84 -11.99 7.39 -16.07
CA SER A 84 -11.28 8.50 -16.72
C SER A 84 -10.95 8.24 -18.20
N CYS A 85 -10.96 6.99 -18.65
CA CYS A 85 -10.83 6.70 -20.08
C CYS A 85 -12.00 7.27 -20.92
N ASN A 86 -13.06 7.73 -20.27
CA ASN A 86 -14.25 8.29 -20.90
C ASN A 86 -14.37 9.83 -20.79
N LEU A 87 -13.41 10.51 -20.15
CA LEU A 87 -13.47 11.97 -19.92
C LEU A 87 -12.10 12.62 -20.13
N GLU A 88 -12.07 13.66 -20.98
CA GLU A 88 -10.87 14.48 -21.22
C GLU A 88 -10.45 15.26 -19.96
N LYS A 89 -9.13 15.26 -19.67
CA LYS A 89 -8.54 15.92 -18.50
C LYS A 89 -8.38 17.42 -18.66
N PRO A 90 -8.60 18.23 -17.62
CA PRO A 90 -7.95 19.53 -17.51
C PRO A 90 -6.63 19.38 -16.74
N GLU A 91 -5.55 19.81 -17.37
CA GLU A 91 -4.22 19.92 -16.75
C GLU A 91 -4.14 21.19 -15.89
N GLN A 92 -3.78 21.03 -14.60
CA GLN A 92 -3.15 22.11 -13.82
C GLN A 92 -2.05 21.53 -12.96
N VAL A 93 -0.84 22.04 -13.15
CA VAL A 93 0.39 21.46 -12.58
C VAL A 93 1.29 22.53 -12.00
N CYS A 94 1.80 22.29 -10.78
CA CYS A 94 2.89 23.01 -10.13
C CYS A 94 4.17 22.18 -10.13
N GLU A 95 5.32 22.79 -10.44
CA GLU A 95 6.59 22.11 -10.75
C GLU A 95 7.21 21.26 -9.63
N ASP A 96 6.99 21.58 -8.36
CA ASP A 96 7.50 20.78 -7.22
C ASP A 96 6.76 19.44 -7.01
N ILE A 97 5.60 19.29 -7.63
CA ILE A 97 4.79 18.07 -7.58
C ILE A 97 5.29 17.01 -8.59
N TYR A 98 6.08 17.41 -9.59
CA TYR A 98 6.47 16.52 -10.69
C TYR A 98 7.38 15.35 -10.29
N GLN A 99 8.36 15.56 -9.42
CA GLN A 99 9.27 14.47 -9.04
C GLN A 99 8.55 13.38 -8.21
N ASP A 100 7.64 13.80 -7.33
CA ASP A 100 6.84 12.89 -6.54
C ASP A 100 5.80 12.16 -7.41
N LEU A 101 5.21 12.86 -8.39
CA LEU A 101 4.27 12.28 -9.35
C LEU A 101 4.92 11.25 -10.27
N ASP A 102 6.16 11.46 -10.71
CA ASP A 102 6.85 10.52 -11.58
C ASP A 102 7.22 9.23 -10.83
N LEU A 103 7.68 9.35 -9.60
CA LEU A 103 7.93 8.19 -8.75
C LEU A 103 6.63 7.42 -8.47
N GLN A 104 5.55 8.12 -8.15
CA GLN A 104 4.25 7.50 -7.92
C GLN A 104 3.69 6.83 -9.17
N ARG A 105 3.83 7.45 -10.34
CA ARG A 105 3.45 6.83 -11.61
C ARG A 105 4.28 5.57 -11.91
N ALA A 106 5.58 5.63 -11.64
CA ALA A 106 6.47 4.48 -11.80
C ALA A 106 6.07 3.34 -10.84
N ILE A 107 5.77 3.65 -9.58
CA ILE A 107 5.31 2.66 -8.61
C ILE A 107 3.97 2.04 -9.04
N ARG A 108 3.05 2.83 -9.60
CA ARG A 108 1.75 2.32 -10.11
C ARG A 108 1.89 1.35 -11.28
N GLN A 109 2.97 1.41 -12.04
CA GLN A 109 3.25 0.48 -13.14
C GLN A 109 3.80 -0.88 -12.66
N LEU A 110 4.21 -0.97 -11.40
CA LEU A 110 4.64 -2.22 -10.78
C LEU A 110 3.45 -3.15 -10.55
N ASN A 111 3.70 -4.45 -10.55
CA ASN A 111 2.67 -5.39 -10.12
C ASN A 111 2.43 -5.32 -8.60
N GLU A 112 1.33 -5.90 -8.13
CA GLU A 112 0.92 -5.81 -6.71
C GLU A 112 2.00 -6.31 -5.73
N LYS A 113 2.68 -7.40 -6.05
CA LYS A 113 3.74 -7.96 -5.21
C LYS A 113 5.01 -7.09 -5.18
N GLU A 114 5.35 -6.47 -6.28
CA GLU A 114 6.45 -5.51 -6.37
C GLU A 114 6.15 -4.26 -5.55
N GLN A 115 4.94 -3.74 -5.66
CA GLN A 115 4.47 -2.60 -4.87
C GLN A 115 4.49 -2.92 -3.38
N GLU A 116 3.97 -4.07 -2.98
CA GLU A 116 3.93 -4.52 -1.60
C GLU A 116 5.33 -4.54 -0.97
N VAL A 117 6.31 -5.11 -1.64
CA VAL A 117 7.70 -5.16 -1.14
C VAL A 117 8.30 -3.76 -0.98
N ILE A 118 8.07 -2.87 -1.94
CA ILE A 118 8.54 -1.47 -1.85
C ILE A 118 7.92 -0.75 -0.65
N TYR A 119 6.60 -0.88 -0.45
CA TYR A 119 5.93 -0.24 0.69
C TYR A 119 6.37 -0.80 2.03
N LEU A 120 6.46 -2.11 2.17
CA LEU A 120 6.91 -2.73 3.40
C LEU A 120 8.36 -2.34 3.73
N ARG A 121 9.22 -2.25 2.73
CA ARG A 121 10.62 -1.92 2.94
C ARG A 121 10.87 -0.44 3.22
N TYR A 122 10.28 0.45 2.45
CA TYR A 122 10.62 1.88 2.48
C TYR A 122 9.62 2.74 3.24
N TYR A 123 8.36 2.37 3.27
CA TYR A 123 7.35 3.10 4.02
C TYR A 123 7.19 2.58 5.45
N GLU A 124 7.09 1.28 5.62
CA GLU A 124 6.98 0.62 6.93
C GLU A 124 8.33 0.27 7.56
N GLU A 125 9.42 0.53 6.87
CA GLU A 125 10.81 0.29 7.30
C GLU A 125 11.06 -1.14 7.80
N LYS A 126 10.36 -2.12 7.26
CA LYS A 126 10.50 -3.53 7.63
C LYS A 126 11.80 -4.14 7.09
N GLN A 127 12.40 -4.99 7.87
CA GLN A 127 13.54 -5.79 7.43
C GLN A 127 13.08 -6.88 6.45
N LEU A 128 13.97 -7.31 5.57
CA LEU A 128 13.64 -8.33 4.55
C LEU A 128 13.13 -9.63 5.17
N GLN A 129 13.65 -10.02 6.33
CA GLN A 129 13.18 -11.18 7.07
C GLN A 129 11.73 -11.01 7.52
N GLU A 130 11.37 -9.86 8.05
CA GLU A 130 9.99 -9.54 8.46
C GLU A 130 9.05 -9.54 7.25
N ILE A 131 9.49 -8.97 6.11
CA ILE A 131 8.72 -8.97 4.87
C ILE A 131 8.45 -10.40 4.40
N ALA A 132 9.45 -11.27 4.47
CA ALA A 132 9.30 -12.69 4.13
C ALA A 132 8.23 -13.37 5.00
N GLU A 133 8.22 -13.10 6.29
CA GLU A 133 7.23 -13.62 7.23
C GLU A 133 5.81 -13.07 6.95
N ILE A 134 5.69 -11.77 6.71
CA ILE A 134 4.42 -11.09 6.41
C ILE A 134 3.82 -11.61 5.11
N THR A 135 4.62 -11.72 4.06
CA THR A 135 4.18 -12.18 2.74
C THR A 135 4.09 -13.70 2.62
N LYS A 136 4.61 -14.43 3.61
CA LYS A 136 4.72 -15.91 3.62
C LYS A 136 5.51 -16.44 2.42
N GLU A 137 6.54 -15.71 2.04
CA GLU A 137 7.45 -16.07 0.95
C GLU A 137 8.87 -16.33 1.49
N LYS A 138 9.69 -16.99 0.70
CA LYS A 138 11.10 -17.21 1.04
C LYS A 138 11.87 -15.89 1.02
N LEU A 139 12.81 -15.72 1.96
CA LEU A 139 13.68 -14.55 2.02
C LEU A 139 14.40 -14.29 0.69
N SER A 140 14.87 -15.34 0.01
CA SER A 140 15.52 -15.23 -1.30
C SER A 140 14.59 -14.66 -2.36
N THR A 141 13.32 -15.02 -2.35
CA THR A 141 12.29 -14.50 -3.27
C THR A 141 12.03 -13.02 -3.01
N VAL A 142 11.89 -12.64 -1.73
CA VAL A 142 11.70 -11.23 -1.34
C VAL A 142 12.90 -10.37 -1.74
N LYS A 143 14.13 -10.83 -1.48
CA LYS A 143 15.35 -10.14 -1.90
C LYS A 143 15.42 -9.94 -3.40
N SER A 144 15.21 -10.99 -4.17
CA SER A 144 15.26 -10.92 -5.64
C SER A 144 14.20 -9.98 -6.19
N ARG A 145 13.00 -10.02 -5.63
CA ARG A 145 11.91 -9.10 -6.02
C ARG A 145 12.27 -7.66 -5.70
N LEU A 146 12.75 -7.38 -4.50
CA LEU A 146 13.13 -6.02 -4.11
C LEU A 146 14.20 -5.45 -5.03
N TYR A 147 15.28 -6.17 -5.28
CA TYR A 147 16.37 -5.70 -6.14
C TYR A 147 15.92 -5.46 -7.59
N ARG A 148 15.14 -6.37 -8.15
CA ARG A 148 14.57 -6.18 -9.50
C ARG A 148 13.64 -4.98 -9.56
N THR A 149 12.79 -4.81 -8.56
CA THR A 149 11.84 -3.69 -8.50
C THR A 149 12.55 -2.35 -8.38
N VAL A 150 13.55 -2.25 -7.52
CA VAL A 150 14.37 -1.04 -7.38
C VAL A 150 15.10 -0.71 -8.69
N SER A 151 15.67 -1.71 -9.36
CA SER A 151 16.33 -1.53 -10.67
C SER A 151 15.34 -1.05 -11.73
N LYS A 152 14.13 -1.60 -11.75
CA LYS A 152 13.04 -1.19 -12.63
C LYS A 152 12.64 0.27 -12.42
N LEU A 153 12.47 0.68 -11.17
CA LEU A 153 12.15 2.07 -10.81
C LEU A 153 13.25 3.04 -11.21
N LYS A 154 14.52 2.67 -10.97
CA LYS A 154 15.67 3.47 -11.39
C LYS A 154 15.74 3.66 -12.90
N ALA A 155 15.50 2.60 -13.68
CA ALA A 155 15.48 2.67 -15.13
C ALA A 155 14.37 3.59 -15.65
N VAL A 156 13.16 3.45 -15.14
CA VAL A 156 12.01 4.29 -15.53
C VAL A 156 12.25 5.77 -15.21
N LEU A 157 12.84 6.07 -14.05
CA LEU A 157 13.13 7.45 -13.63
C LEU A 157 14.33 8.05 -14.38
N ALA A 158 15.30 7.24 -14.81
CA ALA A 158 16.44 7.69 -15.61
C ALA A 158 16.01 8.07 -17.03
N ASP A 159 15.18 7.25 -17.69
CA ASP A 159 14.69 7.52 -19.06
C ASP A 159 13.90 8.83 -19.17
N ARG A 160 13.28 9.27 -18.09
CA ARG A 160 12.52 10.53 -18.05
C ARG A 160 13.39 11.77 -17.85
N LYS A 161 14.58 11.63 -17.28
CA LYS A 161 15.52 12.77 -17.11
C LYS A 161 16.24 13.15 -18.42
N GLU A 162 16.23 12.27 -19.40
CA GLU A 162 16.83 12.50 -20.72
C GLU A 162 15.85 13.10 -21.76
N THR A 163 14.58 13.26 -21.37
CA THR A 163 13.55 13.91 -22.20
C THR A 163 13.17 15.27 -21.66
#